data_02e721de6121cf4711e186a759bc8d04
#
_entry.id   02e721de6121cf4711e186a759bc8d04
#
_cell.length_a   1.000
_cell.length_b   1.000
_cell.length_c   1.000
_cell.angle_alpha   90.00
_cell.angle_beta   90.00
_cell.angle_gamma   90.00
#
_symmetry.space_group_name_H-M   'P 1'
#
loop_
_entity.id
_entity.type
_entity.pdbx_description
1 polymer ?
#
loop_
_entity_poly.entity_id
_entity_poly.type
_entity_poly.pdbx_seq_one_letter_code
_entity_poly.pdbx_strand_id
1 'polypeptide(L)'
;MRRQGGTCLAAWLVLFTAAAGRAQPPASTLPVPELRPPAGEEAPRMPFLDRPLESVPPAADFVPMPEGGPPLRYPFDPPLGFTGPSGVLPRGEQGDSDFVPVEDRWRLGLPAWDRYGKGHPLLDDYPYALGAWYNPFKQNVLKGDYPIIGQHTFLNVTGLSLSLVDQRQVPTGTTPFESTARAHQEEFFGSPNQLVYNQFLFLTLDLFHGDASFKPIDWRVLVTPVINVNTLNVDELAITNPNVTKGTQRDRDFFTLQEYFVEAKLADLSPYYDFVSLRVGSQPFISDFRGFLFSDVNRAVRLFGTAFSNRDQFNLAFFRQAEKDTNSQLNSLQDRGQDIFLANYYRQDFIFPGYTMQASLTYNHDPASFKFDRNNFLVRPDPVGTFTPHTLDVGYVGLAGDGHIGRYNITHQFYYAFGHDSHNPLANQAQSISAEMAAVELSYDRDWVRFRTSFFWSSGDHNINDGHATGFDSILDNPNFAGGQFSYWQRQAVSLFGVNLVNRLSLIPDLRSSKIQGQSNFVNPGLLLYNIGFDADITPKLKMINNCNFLWFDSVEVLKQFTFDRGIDSRIGTDISSGYQYRPFLSNNAVVLFGISALIPGSGFKSLFDRKDNTVNPPVAAFVQMNFVF
;
A
#
# COMPACT_ATOMS: atom_id res chain seq x y z
N MET A 1 24.80 -30.93 -18.40
CA MET A 1 25.63 -30.41 -17.31
C MET A 1 24.75 -30.21 -16.11
N ARG A 2 24.75 -31.19 -15.23
CA ARG A 2 23.91 -31.23 -14.02
C ARG A 2 24.74 -30.83 -12.81
N ARG A 3 24.10 -30.13 -11.84
CA ARG A 3 24.53 -29.77 -10.46
C ARG A 3 25.36 -28.49 -10.32
N GLN A 4 24.65 -27.39 -9.97
CA GLN A 4 25.17 -26.34 -9.08
C GLN A 4 24.07 -25.46 -8.43
N GLY A 5 22.77 -25.82 -8.50
CA GLY A 5 21.67 -25.04 -7.93
C GLY A 5 21.29 -25.33 -6.47
N GLY A 6 21.95 -26.31 -5.82
CA GLY A 6 21.51 -26.80 -4.50
C GLY A 6 22.22 -26.22 -3.27
N THR A 7 23.30 -25.47 -3.45
CA THR A 7 24.18 -25.08 -2.33
C THR A 7 23.88 -23.70 -1.73
N CYS A 8 23.18 -22.82 -2.40
CA CYS A 8 22.85 -21.50 -1.84
C CYS A 8 21.74 -21.52 -0.80
N LEU A 9 20.72 -22.39 -0.96
CA LEU A 9 19.60 -22.45 -0.01
C LEU A 9 20.01 -23.05 1.35
N ALA A 10 20.93 -24.01 1.33
CA ALA A 10 21.43 -24.66 2.55
C ALA A 10 22.34 -23.74 3.38
N ALA A 11 23.08 -22.84 2.74
CA ALA A 11 23.97 -21.90 3.44
C ALA A 11 23.21 -20.82 4.24
N TRP A 12 22.02 -20.43 3.77
CA TRP A 12 21.19 -19.45 4.46
C TRP A 12 20.42 -20.04 5.64
N LEU A 13 20.03 -21.31 5.56
CA LEU A 13 19.39 -21.99 6.70
C LEU A 13 20.38 -22.23 7.86
N VAL A 14 21.65 -22.48 7.57
CA VAL A 14 22.68 -22.72 8.60
C VAL A 14 23.06 -21.43 9.34
N LEU A 15 23.02 -20.27 8.67
CA LEU A 15 23.28 -18.99 9.33
C LEU A 15 22.14 -18.58 10.29
N PHE A 16 20.89 -19.01 10.03
CA PHE A 16 19.75 -18.72 10.90
C PHE A 16 19.71 -19.58 12.17
N THR A 17 20.22 -20.82 12.11
CA THR A 17 20.28 -21.69 13.29
C THR A 17 21.43 -21.33 14.23
N ALA A 18 22.49 -20.69 13.75
CA ALA A 18 23.62 -20.25 14.57
C ALA A 18 23.34 -18.96 15.37
N ALA A 19 22.38 -18.12 14.93
CA ALA A 19 22.01 -16.89 15.65
C ALA A 19 20.97 -17.12 16.77
N ALA A 20 20.26 -18.25 16.77
CA ALA A 20 19.26 -18.59 17.79
C ALA A 20 19.83 -19.27 19.05
N GLY A 21 21.12 -19.55 19.10
CA GLY A 21 21.77 -20.39 20.13
C GLY A 21 22.57 -19.68 21.18
N ARG A 22 22.50 -18.37 21.36
CA ARG A 22 23.13 -17.70 22.53
C ARG A 22 22.06 -17.26 23.52
N ALA A 23 21.68 -18.18 24.39
CA ALA A 23 21.01 -17.87 25.66
C ALA A 23 21.87 -16.88 26.44
N GLN A 24 21.29 -15.75 26.84
CA GLN A 24 21.88 -14.88 27.85
C GLN A 24 22.00 -15.65 29.17
N PRO A 25 23.11 -15.51 29.90
CA PRO A 25 23.20 -16.07 31.22
C PRO A 25 22.17 -15.39 32.13
N PRO A 26 21.67 -16.08 33.16
CA PRO A 26 20.68 -15.52 34.07
C PRO A 26 21.27 -14.29 34.78
N ALA A 27 20.45 -13.24 34.84
CA ALA A 27 20.80 -12.03 35.57
C ALA A 27 21.12 -12.38 37.03
N SER A 28 22.36 -12.16 37.43
CA SER A 28 22.74 -12.20 38.82
C SER A 28 22.04 -11.04 39.54
N THR A 29 21.23 -11.36 40.52
CA THR A 29 20.63 -10.41 41.45
C THR A 29 21.73 -9.86 42.34
N LEU A 30 22.38 -8.80 41.91
CA LEU A 30 23.15 -7.94 42.80
C LEU A 30 22.18 -6.92 43.42
N PRO A 31 22.26 -6.69 44.74
CA PRO A 31 21.43 -5.71 45.42
C PRO A 31 21.73 -4.31 44.85
N VAL A 32 20.69 -3.61 44.46
CA VAL A 32 20.75 -2.19 44.06
C VAL A 32 21.20 -1.40 45.30
N PRO A 33 22.30 -0.63 45.24
CA PRO A 33 22.66 0.24 46.38
C PRO A 33 21.59 1.33 46.47
N GLU A 34 20.97 1.48 47.64
CA GLU A 34 20.18 2.67 47.96
C GLU A 34 21.11 3.89 47.93
N LEU A 35 21.01 4.69 46.88
CA LEU A 35 21.59 6.01 46.83
C LEU A 35 20.81 6.93 47.76
N ARG A 36 21.27 7.05 49.03
CA ARG A 36 20.85 8.18 49.86
C ARG A 36 21.54 9.44 49.31
N PRO A 37 20.77 10.50 49.03
CA PRO A 37 21.39 11.77 48.68
C PRO A 37 22.22 12.31 49.86
N PRO A 38 23.38 12.93 49.62
CA PRO A 38 24.15 13.56 50.68
C PRO A 38 23.32 14.69 51.28
N ALA A 39 23.27 14.69 52.61
CA ALA A 39 22.59 15.75 53.37
C ALA A 39 23.41 17.04 53.22
N GLY A 40 22.82 18.05 52.56
CA GLY A 40 23.33 19.39 52.68
C GLY A 40 23.43 20.27 51.43
N GLU A 41 22.94 19.89 50.27
CA GLU A 41 22.78 20.86 49.15
C GLU A 41 21.33 20.99 48.76
N GLU A 42 20.73 22.18 48.99
CA GLU A 42 19.42 22.53 48.46
C GLU A 42 19.54 22.57 46.93
N ALA A 43 18.76 21.70 46.27
CA ALA A 43 18.59 21.76 44.82
C ALA A 43 18.08 23.15 44.41
N PRO A 44 18.53 23.73 43.30
CA PRO A 44 18.06 25.01 42.83
C PRO A 44 16.56 24.93 42.60
N ARG A 45 15.77 25.73 43.35
CA ARG A 45 14.33 25.82 43.25
C ARG A 45 13.95 26.43 41.91
N MET A 46 13.22 25.70 41.10
CA MET A 46 12.63 26.27 39.87
C MET A 46 11.60 27.34 40.25
N PRO A 47 11.65 28.53 39.65
CA PRO A 47 10.83 29.70 40.08
C PRO A 47 9.33 29.56 39.84
N PHE A 48 8.83 28.48 39.28
CA PHE A 48 7.38 28.25 39.08
C PHE A 48 6.74 27.29 40.09
N LEU A 49 7.51 26.73 41.02
CA LEU A 49 6.99 25.81 42.05
C LEU A 49 6.59 26.49 43.35
N ASP A 50 6.81 27.80 43.50
CA ASP A 50 6.45 28.57 44.68
C ASP A 50 5.05 29.17 44.67
N ARG A 51 4.18 28.79 43.73
CA ARG A 51 2.76 29.08 43.93
C ARG A 51 2.19 28.04 44.87
N PRO A 52 1.50 28.47 45.96
CA PRO A 52 0.75 27.54 46.78
C PRO A 52 -0.22 26.80 45.88
N LEU A 53 -0.16 25.47 45.89
CA LEU A 53 -1.23 24.66 45.32
C LEU A 53 -2.52 25.08 46.02
N GLU A 54 -3.33 25.94 45.40
CA GLU A 54 -4.71 26.14 45.81
C GLU A 54 -5.30 24.74 45.91
N SER A 55 -5.88 24.44 47.08
CA SER A 55 -6.43 23.14 47.42
C SER A 55 -7.27 22.64 46.26
N VAL A 56 -6.82 21.54 45.64
CA VAL A 56 -7.63 20.81 44.66
C VAL A 56 -8.99 20.59 45.30
N PRO A 57 -10.08 21.07 44.72
CA PRO A 57 -11.41 20.79 45.26
C PRO A 57 -11.56 19.27 45.41
N PRO A 58 -12.19 18.77 46.47
CA PRO A 58 -12.40 17.35 46.68
C PRO A 58 -12.98 16.77 45.41
N ALA A 59 -12.40 15.65 44.96
CA ALA A 59 -12.83 14.95 43.74
C ALA A 59 -14.37 14.86 43.81
N ALA A 60 -15.04 15.45 42.82
CA ALA A 60 -16.50 15.37 42.72
C ALA A 60 -16.88 13.89 42.80
N ASP A 61 -17.81 13.56 43.66
CA ASP A 61 -18.28 12.21 43.93
C ASP A 61 -18.47 11.47 42.62
N PHE A 62 -17.74 10.37 42.50
CA PHE A 62 -17.78 9.49 41.33
C PHE A 62 -19.24 9.00 41.22
N VAL A 63 -20.02 9.57 40.32
CA VAL A 63 -21.35 9.07 40.00
C VAL A 63 -21.12 7.71 39.30
N PRO A 64 -21.53 6.59 39.94
CA PRO A 64 -21.39 5.30 39.31
C PRO A 64 -22.18 5.30 38.01
N MET A 65 -21.53 4.95 36.90
CA MET A 65 -22.24 4.79 35.63
C MET A 65 -23.36 3.76 35.79
N PRO A 66 -24.59 4.04 35.32
CA PRO A 66 -25.67 3.09 35.38
C PRO A 66 -25.25 1.81 34.61
N GLU A 67 -25.52 0.65 35.21
CA GLU A 67 -25.38 -0.68 34.60
C GLU A 67 -26.42 -0.86 33.49
N GLY A 68 -26.25 -0.17 32.41
CA GLY A 68 -26.96 -0.32 31.15
C GLY A 68 -25.95 -0.15 30.03
N GLY A 69 -26.05 -0.99 28.99
CA GLY A 69 -25.14 -0.98 27.87
C GLY A 69 -24.83 0.43 27.37
N PRO A 70 -23.70 0.64 26.65
CA PRO A 70 -23.26 1.96 26.27
C PRO A 70 -24.41 2.71 25.60
N PRO A 71 -24.78 3.92 26.10
CA PRO A 71 -25.81 4.70 25.45
C PRO A 71 -25.46 4.90 24.00
N LEU A 72 -26.46 4.82 23.12
CA LEU A 72 -26.31 5.21 21.72
C LEU A 72 -25.74 6.62 21.70
N ARG A 73 -24.46 6.73 21.41
CA ARG A 73 -23.78 8.03 21.39
C ARG A 73 -24.22 8.77 20.15
N TYR A 74 -24.54 10.02 20.35
CA TYR A 74 -24.85 10.92 19.25
C TYR A 74 -23.62 11.16 18.38
N PRO A 75 -23.79 11.51 17.09
CA PRO A 75 -22.68 11.74 16.15
C PRO A 75 -21.64 12.78 16.59
N PHE A 76 -21.91 13.53 17.63
CA PHE A 76 -21.05 14.60 18.15
C PHE A 76 -20.31 14.23 19.44
N ASP A 77 -20.51 13.04 19.98
CA ASP A 77 -19.77 12.58 21.15
C ASP A 77 -18.30 12.32 20.79
N PRO A 78 -17.33 12.65 21.67
CA PRO A 78 -15.93 12.33 21.42
C PRO A 78 -15.71 10.82 21.24
N PRO A 79 -14.76 10.42 20.40
CA PRO A 79 -14.50 9.01 20.11
C PRO A 79 -14.18 8.21 21.36
N LEU A 80 -14.70 6.96 21.41
CA LEU A 80 -14.48 5.98 22.48
C LEU A 80 -13.00 5.53 22.56
N GLY A 81 -12.11 6.34 22.87
CA GLY A 81 -10.69 6.02 23.04
C GLY A 81 -10.01 7.01 23.98
N PHE A 82 -10.71 8.07 24.28
CA PHE A 82 -10.26 9.10 25.17
C PHE A 82 -11.06 9.02 26.50
N THR A 83 -10.77 7.99 27.27
CA THR A 83 -11.41 7.79 28.60
C THR A 83 -10.54 8.31 29.75
N GLY A 84 -9.52 9.11 29.46
CA GLY A 84 -8.81 9.84 30.51
C GLY A 84 -9.63 11.06 30.95
N PRO A 85 -9.56 11.49 32.20
CA PRO A 85 -10.08 12.78 32.60
C PRO A 85 -9.30 13.85 31.84
N SER A 86 -9.81 14.30 30.70
CA SER A 86 -9.32 15.53 30.11
C SER A 86 -9.82 16.64 31.02
N GLY A 87 -8.92 17.46 31.57
CA GLY A 87 -9.33 18.68 32.30
C GLY A 87 -10.00 19.73 31.39
N VAL A 88 -10.37 19.34 30.17
CA VAL A 88 -11.05 20.17 29.18
C VAL A 88 -12.52 19.85 29.26
N LEU A 89 -13.30 20.81 29.66
CA LEU A 89 -14.77 20.72 29.68
C LEU A 89 -15.34 20.45 28.28
N PRO A 90 -16.42 19.68 28.15
CA PRO A 90 -17.11 19.51 26.87
C PRO A 90 -17.48 20.86 26.26
N ARG A 91 -17.41 20.96 24.93
CA ARG A 91 -17.63 22.23 24.19
C ARG A 91 -18.92 22.98 24.58
N GLY A 92 -19.98 22.26 24.95
CA GLY A 92 -21.23 22.85 25.37
C GLY A 92 -21.23 23.43 26.80
N GLU A 93 -20.19 23.11 27.58
CA GLU A 93 -20.03 23.53 28.97
C GLU A 93 -18.90 24.56 29.14
N GLN A 94 -18.17 24.86 28.05
CA GLN A 94 -17.10 25.86 28.04
C GLN A 94 -17.70 27.26 27.92
N GLY A 95 -17.63 28.03 28.96
CA GLY A 95 -17.86 29.47 28.91
C GLY A 95 -16.58 30.20 28.49
N ASP A 96 -16.73 31.42 27.96
CA ASP A 96 -15.58 32.27 27.58
C ASP A 96 -14.59 32.51 28.75
N SER A 97 -15.07 32.41 29.98
CA SER A 97 -14.30 32.57 31.23
C SER A 97 -13.45 31.33 31.56
N ASP A 98 -13.79 30.15 31.02
CA ASP A 98 -13.08 28.89 31.29
C ASP A 98 -11.93 28.67 30.29
N PHE A 99 -11.89 29.48 29.24
CA PHE A 99 -10.84 29.41 28.25
C PHE A 99 -9.66 30.28 28.67
N VAL A 100 -8.69 29.66 29.31
CA VAL A 100 -7.36 30.26 29.48
C VAL A 100 -6.54 29.85 28.25
N PRO A 101 -6.14 30.80 27.37
CA PRO A 101 -5.27 30.47 26.25
C PRO A 101 -3.95 29.92 26.80
N VAL A 102 -3.76 28.60 26.73
CA VAL A 102 -2.46 27.99 26.96
C VAL A 102 -1.71 28.07 25.65
N GLU A 103 -0.49 28.60 25.70
CA GLU A 103 0.36 28.65 24.53
C GLU A 103 0.59 27.22 24.03
N ASP A 104 0.15 26.96 22.81
CA ASP A 104 0.26 25.63 22.21
C ASP A 104 1.75 25.26 22.12
N ARG A 105 2.13 24.13 22.71
CA ARG A 105 3.52 23.65 22.68
C ARG A 105 4.09 23.56 21.26
N TRP A 106 3.22 23.41 20.29
CA TRP A 106 3.60 23.37 18.87
C TRP A 106 3.96 24.76 18.33
N ARG A 107 3.53 25.82 18.96
CA ARG A 107 3.88 27.20 18.62
C ARG A 107 5.08 27.73 19.40
N LEU A 108 5.43 27.05 20.48
CA LEU A 108 6.65 27.35 21.21
C LEU A 108 7.82 27.07 20.28
N GLY A 109 8.56 28.09 19.92
CA GLY A 109 9.85 27.90 19.27
C GLY A 109 10.72 27.03 20.14
N LEU A 110 11.64 26.27 19.56
CA LEU A 110 12.68 25.63 20.33
C LEU A 110 13.40 26.71 21.14
N PRO A 111 13.66 26.49 22.45
CA PRO A 111 14.42 27.44 23.23
C PRO A 111 15.78 27.70 22.56
N ALA A 112 16.27 28.92 22.70
CA ALA A 112 17.56 29.33 22.15
C ALA A 112 18.76 28.74 22.93
N TRP A 113 18.67 27.46 23.32
CA TRP A 113 19.72 26.70 23.99
C TRP A 113 20.12 25.49 23.15
N ASP A 114 21.36 25.06 23.30
CA ASP A 114 21.93 23.99 22.51
C ASP A 114 21.47 22.63 23.02
N ARG A 115 20.33 22.16 22.53
CA ARG A 115 19.76 20.84 22.87
C ARG A 115 20.72 19.68 22.64
N TYR A 116 21.67 19.82 21.74
CA TYR A 116 22.55 18.75 21.30
C TYR A 116 24.02 18.92 21.71
N GLY A 117 24.33 19.90 22.57
CA GLY A 117 25.67 20.14 23.06
C GLY A 117 26.69 20.60 22.02
N LYS A 118 26.22 21.19 20.91
CA LYS A 118 27.10 21.61 19.80
C LYS A 118 27.66 23.03 19.93
N GLY A 119 27.23 23.80 20.88
CA GLY A 119 27.64 25.19 21.11
C GLY A 119 27.71 25.59 22.57
N HIS A 120 27.26 24.73 23.49
CA HIS A 120 27.31 24.91 24.93
C HIS A 120 28.29 23.96 25.59
N PRO A 121 28.95 24.33 26.69
CA PRO A 121 29.58 23.36 27.55
C PRO A 121 28.50 22.39 28.02
N LEU A 122 28.85 21.12 28.05
CA LEU A 122 28.03 19.96 28.46
C LEU A 122 27.33 20.19 29.80
N LEU A 123 26.31 20.98 29.84
CA LEU A 123 25.39 21.09 30.94
C LEU A 123 24.08 20.46 30.52
N ASP A 124 23.99 19.19 30.76
CA ASP A 124 22.80 18.51 31.23
C ASP A 124 21.55 18.58 30.38
N ASP A 125 21.73 18.66 29.07
CA ASP A 125 20.58 18.71 28.19
C ASP A 125 19.88 17.40 28.03
N TYR A 126 20.22 16.40 28.70
CA TYR A 126 19.50 15.14 28.66
C TYR A 126 20.41 13.92 28.83
N PRO A 127 20.02 12.92 29.55
CA PRO A 127 20.73 11.66 29.57
C PRO A 127 20.51 10.90 28.28
N TYR A 128 21.01 11.41 27.16
CA TYR A 128 21.00 10.66 25.91
C TYR A 128 21.98 9.50 26.02
N ALA A 129 21.44 8.28 25.93
CA ALA A 129 22.28 7.12 25.72
C ALA A 129 22.74 7.12 24.26
N LEU A 130 23.90 7.68 23.97
CA LEU A 130 24.54 7.60 22.67
C LEU A 130 24.61 6.13 22.23
N GLY A 131 23.88 5.81 21.17
CA GLY A 131 23.90 4.50 20.54
C GLY A 131 25.08 4.38 19.58
N ALA A 132 25.49 3.16 19.28
CA ALA A 132 26.39 2.91 18.17
C ALA A 132 25.64 3.16 16.85
N TRP A 133 26.35 3.68 15.84
CA TRP A 133 25.77 4.05 14.54
C TRP A 133 25.00 2.89 13.85
N TYR A 134 25.34 1.64 14.16
CA TYR A 134 24.68 0.44 13.62
C TYR A 134 23.49 -0.03 14.46
N ASN A 135 23.20 0.60 15.60
CA ASN A 135 22.11 0.19 16.49
C ASN A 135 20.89 1.12 16.31
N PRO A 136 19.83 0.68 15.61
CA PRO A 136 18.65 1.50 15.36
C PRO A 136 17.73 1.67 16.59
N PHE A 137 17.96 0.92 17.66
CA PHE A 137 17.10 0.91 18.87
C PHE A 137 17.53 1.91 19.94
N LYS A 138 18.68 2.55 19.77
CA LYS A 138 19.17 3.63 20.63
C LYS A 138 19.31 4.90 19.80
N GLN A 139 19.42 6.02 20.46
CA GLN A 139 19.62 7.30 19.80
C GLN A 139 20.82 7.25 18.85
N ASN A 140 20.58 7.58 17.60
CA ASN A 140 21.54 7.39 16.52
C ASN A 140 21.49 8.58 15.55
N VAL A 141 22.64 9.15 15.26
CA VAL A 141 22.78 10.27 14.32
C VAL A 141 22.24 9.94 12.92
N LEU A 142 22.34 8.67 12.50
CA LEU A 142 21.81 8.21 11.19
C LEU A 142 20.30 7.92 11.20
N LYS A 143 19.63 8.11 12.33
CA LYS A 143 18.17 7.95 12.47
C LYS A 143 17.46 9.28 12.72
N GLY A 144 18.14 10.39 12.53
CA GLY A 144 17.58 11.73 12.74
C GLY A 144 17.41 12.12 14.21
N ASP A 145 18.01 11.39 15.15
CA ASP A 145 17.91 11.70 16.57
C ASP A 145 18.78 12.90 16.96
N TYR A 146 19.83 13.17 16.18
CA TYR A 146 20.73 14.29 16.35
C TYR A 146 20.93 15.02 15.02
N PRO A 147 21.04 16.35 15.02
CA PRO A 147 21.36 17.08 13.81
C PRO A 147 22.80 16.81 13.35
N ILE A 148 22.97 16.65 12.04
CA ILE A 148 24.29 16.52 11.41
C ILE A 148 24.93 17.87 11.09
N ILE A 149 24.12 18.91 10.84
CA ILE A 149 24.55 20.28 10.55
C ILE A 149 23.73 21.25 11.40
N GLY A 150 24.41 22.10 12.16
CA GLY A 150 23.74 23.08 13.03
C GLY A 150 22.83 22.40 14.07
N GLN A 151 21.64 22.97 14.31
CA GLN A 151 20.67 22.51 15.30
C GLN A 151 19.42 21.85 14.67
N HIS A 152 19.19 22.04 13.37
CA HIS A 152 17.91 21.74 12.73
C HIS A 152 18.03 20.93 11.44
N THR A 153 19.24 20.47 11.05
CA THR A 153 19.44 19.65 9.86
C THR A 153 19.79 18.23 10.26
N PHE A 154 18.95 17.28 9.87
CA PHE A 154 18.99 15.88 10.27
C PHE A 154 19.17 14.98 9.06
N LEU A 155 19.83 13.84 9.27
CA LEU A 155 19.93 12.77 8.29
C LEU A 155 19.27 11.51 8.84
N ASN A 156 18.32 10.96 8.09
CA ASN A 156 17.75 9.65 8.36
C ASN A 156 18.19 8.65 7.27
N VAL A 157 18.87 7.60 7.67
CA VAL A 157 19.30 6.51 6.79
C VAL A 157 18.45 5.28 7.09
N THR A 158 17.75 4.77 6.09
CA THR A 158 16.94 3.56 6.21
C THR A 158 17.40 2.52 5.20
N GLY A 159 17.79 1.35 5.68
CA GLY A 159 18.04 0.17 4.87
C GLY A 159 16.85 -0.79 4.95
N LEU A 160 16.29 -1.20 3.82
CA LEU A 160 15.23 -2.20 3.76
C LEU A 160 15.67 -3.37 2.88
N SER A 161 15.66 -4.57 3.45
CA SER A 161 15.79 -5.83 2.71
C SER A 161 14.42 -6.51 2.64
N LEU A 162 13.89 -6.70 1.43
CA LEU A 162 12.64 -7.40 1.17
C LEU A 162 12.93 -8.64 0.34
N SER A 163 12.68 -9.82 0.91
CA SER A 163 12.84 -11.12 0.24
C SER A 163 11.49 -11.80 0.10
N LEU A 164 11.16 -12.24 -1.11
CA LEU A 164 9.92 -12.93 -1.43
C LEU A 164 10.22 -14.26 -2.12
N VAL A 165 9.63 -15.33 -1.60
CA VAL A 165 9.52 -16.63 -2.28
C VAL A 165 8.04 -16.91 -2.49
N ASP A 166 7.62 -17.18 -3.72
CA ASP A 166 6.22 -17.42 -4.10
C ASP A 166 6.14 -18.67 -4.99
N GLN A 167 5.56 -19.73 -4.45
CA GLN A 167 5.19 -20.95 -5.18
C GLN A 167 3.72 -20.84 -5.56
N ARG A 168 3.41 -20.91 -6.85
CA ARG A 168 2.07 -20.65 -7.35
C ARG A 168 1.70 -21.52 -8.55
N GLN A 169 0.42 -21.71 -8.75
CA GLN A 169 -0.16 -22.25 -9.96
C GLN A 169 -0.91 -21.13 -10.69
N VAL A 170 -0.52 -20.85 -11.92
CA VAL A 170 -1.12 -19.80 -12.73
C VAL A 170 -1.49 -20.41 -14.08
N PRO A 171 -2.77 -20.73 -14.30
CA PRO A 171 -3.21 -21.31 -15.56
C PRO A 171 -3.07 -20.30 -16.70
N THR A 172 -2.71 -20.78 -17.89
CA THR A 172 -2.68 -20.01 -19.13
C THR A 172 -3.58 -20.71 -20.14
N GLY A 173 -4.71 -20.07 -20.45
CA GLY A 173 -5.68 -20.62 -21.39
C GLY A 173 -5.19 -20.59 -22.84
N THR A 174 -5.75 -21.46 -23.67
CA THR A 174 -5.55 -21.47 -25.12
C THR A 174 -6.85 -21.05 -25.82
N THR A 175 -6.71 -20.52 -27.03
CA THR A 175 -7.85 -20.21 -27.91
C THR A 175 -7.98 -21.26 -29.01
N PRO A 176 -9.07 -21.28 -29.78
CA PRO A 176 -9.18 -22.13 -30.96
C PRO A 176 -8.09 -21.90 -32.02
N PHE A 177 -7.37 -20.79 -31.97
CA PHE A 177 -6.26 -20.51 -32.87
C PHE A 177 -5.01 -21.32 -32.58
N GLU A 178 -4.72 -21.63 -31.29
CA GLU A 178 -3.61 -22.49 -30.93
C GLU A 178 -3.96 -23.96 -31.15
N SER A 179 -5.25 -24.36 -30.86
CA SER A 179 -5.67 -25.74 -31.03
C SER A 179 -7.20 -25.87 -31.03
N THR A 180 -7.78 -26.36 -32.11
CA THR A 180 -9.20 -26.73 -32.18
C THR A 180 -9.53 -27.97 -31.35
N ALA A 181 -8.53 -28.84 -31.08
CA ALA A 181 -8.71 -30.07 -30.29
C ALA A 181 -8.52 -29.84 -28.78
N ARG A 182 -7.86 -28.76 -28.39
CA ARG A 182 -7.47 -28.46 -27.00
C ARG A 182 -7.68 -26.97 -26.67
N ALA A 183 -8.66 -26.33 -27.24
CA ALA A 183 -9.06 -24.99 -26.87
C ALA A 183 -9.38 -24.94 -25.38
N HIS A 184 -9.04 -23.83 -24.71
CA HIS A 184 -9.24 -23.59 -23.27
C HIS A 184 -8.44 -24.52 -22.33
N GLN A 185 -7.43 -25.22 -22.86
CA GLN A 185 -6.63 -26.16 -22.06
C GLN A 185 -5.64 -25.43 -21.17
N GLU A 186 -5.70 -25.60 -19.85
CA GLU A 186 -4.81 -24.93 -18.89
C GLU A 186 -3.37 -25.47 -18.90
N GLU A 187 -3.13 -26.64 -19.47
CA GLU A 187 -1.82 -27.30 -19.52
C GLU A 187 -1.30 -27.53 -20.95
N PHE A 188 -1.75 -26.73 -21.91
CA PHE A 188 -1.39 -26.93 -23.32
C PHE A 188 0.10 -26.75 -23.58
N PHE A 189 0.73 -25.76 -22.95
CA PHE A 189 2.16 -25.42 -23.11
C PHE A 189 3.03 -25.98 -21.97
N GLY A 190 2.48 -26.67 -21.01
CA GLY A 190 3.12 -27.21 -19.83
C GLY A 190 2.22 -27.24 -18.60
N SER A 191 2.81 -27.39 -17.43
CA SER A 191 2.07 -27.33 -16.16
C SER A 191 2.05 -25.89 -15.62
N PRO A 192 0.95 -25.45 -14.98
CA PRO A 192 0.81 -24.06 -14.49
C PRO A 192 1.70 -23.73 -13.29
N ASN A 193 2.60 -24.61 -12.86
CA ASN A 193 3.44 -24.40 -11.68
C ASN A 193 4.53 -23.36 -11.95
N GLN A 194 4.69 -22.44 -11.01
CA GLN A 194 5.69 -21.39 -11.06
C GLN A 194 6.34 -21.19 -9.69
N LEU A 195 7.66 -20.99 -9.67
CA LEU A 195 8.42 -20.55 -8.50
C LEU A 195 9.05 -19.19 -8.77
N VAL A 196 8.74 -18.22 -7.95
CA VAL A 196 9.30 -16.86 -8.00
C VAL A 196 10.16 -16.62 -6.78
N TYR A 197 11.39 -16.17 -6.99
CA TYR A 197 12.20 -15.52 -5.96
C TYR A 197 12.41 -14.06 -6.33
N ASN A 198 12.25 -13.17 -5.38
CA ASN A 198 12.45 -11.74 -5.60
C ASN A 198 13.10 -11.10 -4.37
N GLN A 199 14.27 -10.48 -4.56
CA GLN A 199 15.02 -9.78 -3.53
C GLN A 199 15.15 -8.31 -3.89
N PHE A 200 14.77 -7.43 -2.96
CA PHE A 200 15.02 -6.01 -3.05
C PHE A 200 15.90 -5.54 -1.90
N LEU A 201 16.81 -4.63 -2.19
CA LEU A 201 17.60 -3.88 -1.23
C LEU A 201 17.39 -2.39 -1.50
N PHE A 202 16.72 -1.70 -0.57
CA PHE A 202 16.52 -0.25 -0.62
C PHE A 202 17.47 0.41 0.37
N LEU A 203 18.08 1.53 -0.05
CA LEU A 203 18.84 2.40 0.83
C LEU A 203 18.27 3.82 0.69
N THR A 204 17.52 4.27 1.68
CA THR A 204 16.95 5.62 1.69
C THR A 204 17.84 6.56 2.48
N LEU A 205 18.24 7.65 1.84
CA LEU A 205 18.95 8.78 2.45
C LEU A 205 17.98 9.96 2.46
N ASP A 206 17.62 10.42 3.65
CA ASP A 206 16.63 11.47 3.88
C ASP A 206 17.27 12.61 4.69
N LEU A 207 17.63 13.68 4.01
CA LEU A 207 18.20 14.89 4.59
C LEU A 207 17.10 15.94 4.71
N PHE A 208 16.81 16.41 5.92
CA PHE A 208 15.78 17.43 6.12
C PHE A 208 16.18 18.48 7.15
N HIS A 209 15.54 19.65 7.03
CA HIS A 209 15.74 20.80 7.93
C HIS A 209 14.41 21.19 8.56
N GLY A 210 14.45 21.49 9.87
CA GLY A 210 13.30 21.95 10.63
C GLY A 210 13.07 21.11 11.87
N ASP A 211 12.00 21.43 12.59
CA ASP A 211 11.58 20.74 13.81
C ASP A 211 10.55 19.66 13.49
N ALA A 212 10.93 18.70 12.66
CA ALA A 212 10.03 17.73 12.03
C ALA A 212 9.11 16.94 12.97
N SER A 213 9.50 16.80 14.25
CA SER A 213 8.64 16.18 15.27
C SER A 213 7.53 17.11 15.79
N PHE A 214 7.60 18.41 15.46
CA PHE A 214 6.73 19.44 16.02
C PHE A 214 6.06 20.32 14.96
N LYS A 215 6.66 20.45 13.79
CA LYS A 215 6.18 21.30 12.68
C LYS A 215 6.42 20.62 11.35
N PRO A 216 5.70 21.02 10.30
CA PRO A 216 6.08 20.66 8.93
C PRO A 216 7.53 21.07 8.65
N ILE A 217 8.28 20.16 8.00
CA ILE A 217 9.68 20.40 7.65
C ILE A 217 9.82 21.60 6.71
N ASP A 218 10.90 22.38 6.86
CA ASP A 218 11.16 23.54 6.02
C ASP A 218 11.63 23.14 4.62
N TRP A 219 12.57 22.19 4.55
CA TRP A 219 12.97 21.56 3.29
C TRP A 219 13.48 20.13 3.52
N ARG A 220 13.45 19.33 2.46
CA ARG A 220 13.85 17.93 2.47
C ARG A 220 14.43 17.52 1.14
N VAL A 221 15.48 16.72 1.16
CA VAL A 221 16.04 16.01 0.00
C VAL A 221 16.07 14.53 0.32
N LEU A 222 15.44 13.75 -0.51
CA LEU A 222 15.37 12.29 -0.34
C LEU A 222 15.87 11.58 -1.58
N VAL A 223 16.68 10.53 -1.38
CA VAL A 223 17.17 9.66 -2.47
C VAL A 223 17.12 8.21 -2.01
N THR A 224 16.53 7.34 -2.83
CA THR A 224 16.41 5.90 -2.57
C THR A 224 16.93 5.08 -3.76
N PRO A 225 18.23 4.75 -3.82
CA PRO A 225 18.73 3.70 -4.70
C PRO A 225 18.18 2.33 -4.29
N VAL A 226 17.88 1.50 -5.30
CA VAL A 226 17.32 0.17 -5.12
C VAL A 226 18.04 -0.83 -6.01
N ILE A 227 18.40 -1.97 -5.43
CA ILE A 227 18.91 -3.14 -6.15
C ILE A 227 17.83 -4.22 -6.10
N ASN A 228 17.56 -4.84 -7.22
CA ASN A 228 16.68 -6.00 -7.32
C ASN A 228 17.40 -7.16 -7.98
N VAL A 229 17.16 -8.37 -7.47
CA VAL A 229 17.54 -9.64 -8.09
C VAL A 229 16.31 -10.54 -8.07
N ASN A 230 15.95 -11.12 -9.21
CA ASN A 230 14.77 -11.98 -9.29
C ASN A 230 15.02 -13.20 -10.18
N THR A 231 14.37 -14.30 -9.81
CA THR A 231 14.36 -15.56 -10.53
C THR A 231 12.93 -16.02 -10.74
N LEU A 232 12.60 -16.44 -11.94
CA LEU A 232 11.35 -17.12 -12.26
C LEU A 232 11.68 -18.48 -12.86
N ASN A 233 11.16 -19.54 -12.27
CA ASN A 233 11.18 -20.89 -12.81
C ASN A 233 9.74 -21.37 -13.03
N VAL A 234 9.45 -21.85 -14.22
CA VAL A 234 8.11 -22.29 -14.61
C VAL A 234 8.17 -23.66 -15.27
N ASP A 235 7.08 -24.43 -15.18
CA ASP A 235 6.92 -25.72 -15.85
C ASP A 235 6.19 -25.58 -17.19
N GLU A 236 6.18 -24.36 -17.77
CA GLU A 236 5.43 -24.03 -18.96
C GLU A 236 6.30 -23.25 -19.94
N LEU A 237 6.16 -23.54 -21.25
CA LEU A 237 6.85 -22.82 -22.33
C LEU A 237 6.19 -21.46 -22.59
N ALA A 238 6.95 -20.56 -23.23
CA ALA A 238 6.53 -19.22 -23.65
C ALA A 238 6.13 -18.24 -22.52
N ILE A 239 6.35 -18.57 -21.24
CA ILE A 239 6.08 -17.65 -20.11
C ILE A 239 7.29 -16.76 -19.81
N THR A 240 8.51 -17.29 -19.89
CA THR A 240 9.73 -16.51 -19.61
C THR A 240 10.18 -15.69 -20.82
N ASN A 241 9.86 -16.13 -22.03
CA ASN A 241 10.20 -15.50 -23.29
C ASN A 241 9.29 -16.06 -24.40
N PRO A 242 8.79 -15.28 -25.38
CA PRO A 242 8.03 -15.78 -26.53
C PRO A 242 8.79 -16.83 -27.34
N ASN A 243 10.12 -16.72 -27.38
CA ASN A 243 10.96 -17.72 -28.00
C ASN A 243 11.19 -18.90 -27.05
N VAL A 244 10.47 -19.99 -27.26
CA VAL A 244 10.52 -21.22 -26.44
C VAL A 244 11.91 -21.84 -26.31
N THR A 245 12.83 -21.58 -27.25
CA THR A 245 14.22 -22.06 -27.17
C THR A 245 15.01 -21.40 -26.04
N LYS A 246 14.53 -20.30 -25.47
CA LYS A 246 15.13 -19.65 -24.32
C LYS A 246 14.86 -20.37 -23.00
N GLY A 247 14.03 -21.43 -23.04
CA GLY A 247 13.73 -22.26 -21.88
C GLY A 247 12.66 -21.67 -20.96
N THR A 248 12.57 -22.24 -19.77
CA THR A 248 11.50 -22.00 -18.78
C THR A 248 12.01 -21.34 -17.50
N GLN A 249 13.29 -20.99 -17.44
CA GLN A 249 13.89 -20.27 -16.33
C GLN A 249 14.40 -18.91 -16.78
N ARG A 250 14.26 -17.92 -15.89
CA ARG A 250 14.76 -16.56 -16.12
C ARG A 250 15.33 -15.98 -14.83
N ASP A 251 16.56 -15.48 -14.92
CA ASP A 251 17.23 -14.72 -13.87
C ASP A 251 17.44 -13.28 -14.35
N ARG A 252 17.15 -12.29 -13.51
CA ARG A 252 17.29 -10.86 -13.80
C ARG A 252 17.79 -10.12 -12.59
N ASP A 253 18.51 -9.05 -12.86
CA ASP A 253 18.91 -8.02 -11.91
C ASP A 253 18.52 -6.65 -12.44
N PHE A 254 18.33 -5.70 -11.54
CA PHE A 254 18.03 -4.32 -11.89
C PHE A 254 18.51 -3.38 -10.78
N PHE A 255 19.06 -2.24 -11.19
CA PHE A 255 19.43 -1.13 -10.30
C PHE A 255 18.80 0.15 -10.77
N THR A 256 18.26 0.94 -9.85
CA THR A 256 17.68 2.25 -10.15
C THR A 256 17.67 3.17 -8.93
N LEU A 257 17.42 4.47 -9.20
CA LEU A 257 16.95 5.43 -8.21
C LEU A 257 15.43 5.43 -8.25
N GLN A 258 14.80 4.76 -7.28
CA GLN A 258 13.34 4.63 -7.23
C GLN A 258 12.69 5.93 -6.78
N GLU A 259 13.20 6.52 -5.71
CA GLU A 259 12.74 7.80 -5.19
C GLU A 259 13.89 8.79 -5.18
N TYR A 260 13.61 10.00 -5.64
CA TYR A 260 14.52 11.14 -5.54
C TYR A 260 13.70 12.42 -5.69
N PHE A 261 13.61 13.20 -4.64
CA PHE A 261 12.86 14.45 -4.68
C PHE A 261 13.42 15.51 -3.74
N VAL A 262 13.05 16.73 -4.03
CA VAL A 262 13.23 17.89 -3.18
C VAL A 262 11.86 18.40 -2.77
N GLU A 263 11.70 18.72 -1.51
CA GLU A 263 10.51 19.34 -0.94
C GLU A 263 10.89 20.65 -0.26
N ALA A 264 10.06 21.66 -0.42
CA ALA A 264 10.19 22.94 0.27
C ALA A 264 8.83 23.43 0.73
N LYS A 265 8.74 23.81 1.98
CA LYS A 265 7.59 24.51 2.53
C LYS A 265 7.59 25.94 1.98
N LEU A 266 6.51 26.31 1.30
CA LEU A 266 6.40 27.62 0.67
C LEU A 266 5.90 28.68 1.66
N ALA A 267 4.92 28.31 2.50
CA ALA A 267 4.36 29.21 3.50
C ALA A 267 3.65 28.44 4.62
N ASP A 268 3.59 29.06 5.79
CA ASP A 268 2.64 28.72 6.84
C ASP A 268 1.37 29.54 6.59
N LEU A 269 0.21 28.87 6.48
CA LEU A 269 -1.07 29.51 6.15
C LEU A 269 -1.83 29.98 7.39
N SER A 270 -1.56 29.34 8.54
CA SER A 270 -2.14 29.75 9.82
C SER A 270 -1.22 29.38 10.99
N PRO A 271 -1.46 29.95 12.18
CA PRO A 271 -0.73 29.56 13.39
C PRO A 271 -1.09 28.15 13.90
N TYR A 272 -2.02 27.45 13.26
CA TYR A 272 -2.50 26.12 13.64
C TYR A 272 -1.94 24.99 12.77
N TYR A 273 -0.72 25.14 12.23
CA TYR A 273 0.00 24.18 11.38
C TYR A 273 -0.57 24.00 9.99
N ASP A 274 -1.38 24.94 9.53
CA ASP A 274 -1.75 25.00 8.12
C ASP A 274 -0.55 25.48 7.32
N PHE A 275 -0.24 24.78 6.27
CA PHE A 275 0.93 25.05 5.44
C PHE A 275 0.68 24.68 3.99
N VAL A 276 1.54 25.15 3.12
CA VAL A 276 1.65 24.71 1.73
C VAL A 276 3.10 24.38 1.42
N SER A 277 3.31 23.21 0.81
CA SER A 277 4.61 22.70 0.37
C SER A 277 4.60 22.31 -1.09
N LEU A 278 5.75 22.45 -1.74
CA LEU A 278 6.00 21.98 -3.09
C LEU A 278 7.01 20.83 -3.04
N ARG A 279 6.72 19.73 -3.72
CA ARG A 279 7.64 18.61 -3.88
C ARG A 279 7.84 18.30 -5.36
N VAL A 280 9.10 18.15 -5.78
CA VAL A 280 9.49 17.90 -7.17
C VAL A 280 10.46 16.73 -7.23
N GLY A 281 10.18 15.76 -8.08
CA GLY A 281 11.00 14.56 -8.30
C GLY A 281 10.21 13.27 -8.28
N SER A 282 10.90 12.14 -8.28
CA SER A 282 10.29 10.82 -8.17
C SER A 282 9.85 10.56 -6.74
N GLN A 283 8.55 10.41 -6.52
CA GLN A 283 7.93 10.36 -5.21
C GLN A 283 6.78 9.35 -5.16
N PRO A 284 6.55 8.67 -4.02
CA PRO A 284 5.41 7.81 -3.84
C PRO A 284 4.12 8.64 -3.72
N PHE A 285 3.05 8.09 -4.28
CA PHE A 285 1.72 8.68 -4.18
C PHE A 285 0.63 7.61 -4.21
N ILE A 286 -0.40 7.80 -3.41
CA ILE A 286 -1.62 7.00 -3.41
C ILE A 286 -2.78 7.98 -3.55
N SER A 287 -3.64 7.77 -4.54
CA SER A 287 -4.72 8.70 -4.91
C SER A 287 -5.91 8.69 -3.96
N ASP A 288 -6.10 7.60 -3.23
CA ASP A 288 -7.24 7.38 -2.34
C ASP A 288 -6.83 6.53 -1.12
N PHE A 289 -7.76 6.26 -0.19
CA PHE A 289 -7.44 5.56 1.06
C PHE A 289 -6.96 4.11 0.87
N ARG A 290 -7.28 3.47 -0.25
CA ARG A 290 -7.00 2.05 -0.50
C ARG A 290 -6.14 1.78 -1.73
N GLY A 291 -5.94 2.75 -2.60
CA GLY A 291 -5.14 2.62 -3.82
C GLY A 291 -5.88 2.00 -5.01
N PHE A 292 -7.17 2.31 -5.18
CA PHE A 292 -7.98 1.75 -6.27
C PHE A 292 -7.73 2.39 -7.64
N LEU A 293 -7.28 3.64 -7.71
CA LEU A 293 -7.09 4.31 -9.00
C LEU A 293 -5.63 4.44 -9.39
N PHE A 294 -4.81 5.03 -8.47
CA PHE A 294 -3.41 5.28 -8.73
C PHE A 294 -2.59 5.15 -7.44
N SER A 295 -1.66 4.20 -7.43
CA SER A 295 -0.76 3.94 -6.30
C SER A 295 0.60 3.53 -6.85
N ASP A 296 1.54 4.50 -6.90
CA ASP A 296 2.86 4.25 -7.51
C ASP A 296 3.91 5.26 -7.04
N VAL A 297 5.15 5.01 -7.42
CA VAL A 297 6.28 5.94 -7.30
C VAL A 297 6.60 6.49 -8.67
N ASN A 298 6.44 7.80 -8.88
CA ASN A 298 6.71 8.42 -10.18
C ASN A 298 7.22 9.86 -10.08
N ARG A 299 7.77 10.35 -11.19
CA ARG A 299 8.22 11.75 -11.33
C ARG A 299 7.01 12.67 -11.28
N ALA A 300 7.04 13.63 -10.37
CA ALA A 300 5.93 14.56 -10.19
C ALA A 300 6.39 15.94 -9.75
N VAL A 301 5.51 16.91 -10.01
CA VAL A 301 5.44 18.20 -9.32
C VAL A 301 4.15 18.16 -8.51
N ARG A 302 4.26 18.31 -7.18
CA ARG A 302 3.13 18.20 -6.27
C ARG A 302 3.10 19.39 -5.33
N LEU A 303 1.99 20.13 -5.35
CA LEU A 303 1.63 21.15 -4.38
C LEU A 303 0.64 20.53 -3.38
N PHE A 304 0.93 20.60 -2.09
CA PHE A 304 0.11 19.99 -1.07
C PHE A 304 0.18 20.77 0.24
N GLY A 305 -0.78 20.53 1.09
CA GLY A 305 -0.81 21.20 2.38
C GLY A 305 -2.06 20.89 3.17
N THR A 306 -2.21 21.65 4.25
CA THR A 306 -3.35 21.58 5.15
C THR A 306 -4.01 22.95 5.29
N ALA A 307 -5.28 22.96 5.68
CA ALA A 307 -6.07 24.16 5.90
C ALA A 307 -7.07 23.95 7.04
N PHE A 308 -7.65 25.06 7.56
CA PHE A 308 -8.68 25.07 8.60
C PHE A 308 -8.26 24.33 9.88
N SER A 309 -7.09 24.67 10.41
CA SER A 309 -6.51 24.06 11.61
C SER A 309 -6.24 22.57 11.41
N ASN A 310 -5.59 22.23 10.30
CA ASN A 310 -5.20 20.88 9.92
C ASN A 310 -6.39 19.89 9.74
N ARG A 311 -7.60 20.39 9.57
CA ARG A 311 -8.78 19.55 9.30
C ARG A 311 -8.92 19.17 7.84
N ASP A 312 -8.48 20.05 6.96
CA ASP A 312 -8.55 19.85 5.52
C ASP A 312 -7.15 19.59 4.97
N GLN A 313 -7.05 18.68 4.00
CA GLN A 313 -5.81 18.40 3.29
C GLN A 313 -6.08 18.46 1.78
N PHE A 314 -5.13 18.97 1.03
CA PHE A 314 -5.24 19.06 -0.41
C PHE A 314 -3.96 18.63 -1.11
N ASN A 315 -4.11 18.10 -2.33
CA ASN A 315 -3.03 17.82 -3.26
C ASN A 315 -3.43 18.28 -4.65
N LEU A 316 -2.49 18.94 -5.31
CA LEU A 316 -2.52 19.19 -6.75
C LEU A 316 -1.22 18.61 -7.31
N ALA A 317 -1.31 17.64 -8.19
CA ALA A 317 -0.15 16.92 -8.67
C ALA A 317 -0.19 16.73 -10.18
N PHE A 318 0.97 16.86 -10.80
CA PHE A 318 1.23 16.47 -12.17
C PHE A 318 2.30 15.41 -12.17
N PHE A 319 1.99 14.23 -12.72
CA PHE A 319 2.92 13.11 -12.86
C PHE A 319 3.30 12.94 -14.32
N ARG A 320 4.59 12.77 -14.56
CA ARG A 320 5.16 12.28 -15.81
C ARG A 320 5.69 10.88 -15.57
N GLN A 321 5.01 9.88 -16.10
CA GLN A 321 5.31 8.48 -15.85
C GLN A 321 6.68 8.07 -16.38
N ALA A 322 7.41 7.31 -15.59
CA ALA A 322 8.61 6.61 -16.04
C ALA A 322 8.22 5.21 -16.55
N GLU A 323 8.96 4.71 -17.52
CA GLU A 323 8.90 3.29 -17.88
C GLU A 323 9.34 2.43 -16.71
N LYS A 324 8.69 1.29 -16.53
CA LYS A 324 9.02 0.31 -15.50
C LYS A 324 9.91 -0.80 -16.06
N ASP A 325 10.82 -1.30 -15.23
CA ASP A 325 11.47 -2.58 -15.55
C ASP A 325 10.46 -3.72 -15.43
N THR A 326 10.43 -4.60 -16.41
CA THR A 326 9.44 -5.67 -16.55
C THR A 326 9.37 -6.61 -15.35
N ASN A 327 10.53 -6.96 -14.78
CA ASN A 327 10.64 -8.04 -13.80
C ASN A 327 10.62 -7.54 -12.36
N SER A 328 11.29 -6.42 -12.09
CA SER A 328 11.32 -5.80 -10.77
C SER A 328 10.15 -4.85 -10.51
N GLN A 329 9.51 -4.33 -11.56
CA GLN A 329 8.47 -3.29 -11.53
C GLN A 329 8.98 -1.93 -11.01
N LEU A 330 10.29 -1.78 -10.84
CA LEU A 330 10.92 -0.52 -10.45
C LEU A 330 10.96 0.47 -11.62
N ASN A 331 11.03 1.75 -11.31
CA ASN A 331 11.17 2.80 -12.32
C ASN A 331 12.50 2.68 -13.07
N SER A 332 12.45 2.79 -14.39
CA SER A 332 13.62 3.08 -15.20
C SER A 332 13.82 4.60 -15.33
N LEU A 333 14.94 5.02 -15.92
CA LEU A 333 15.16 6.42 -16.24
C LEU A 333 14.48 6.85 -17.55
N GLN A 334 13.87 5.92 -18.28
CA GLN A 334 13.18 6.19 -19.55
C GLN A 334 11.83 6.86 -19.29
N ASP A 335 11.48 7.75 -20.18
CA ASP A 335 10.17 8.41 -20.17
C ASP A 335 9.12 7.54 -20.89
N ARG A 336 7.96 7.35 -20.26
CA ARG A 336 6.83 6.63 -20.87
C ARG A 336 6.01 7.53 -21.78
N GLY A 337 5.99 8.82 -21.52
CA GLY A 337 5.16 9.78 -22.22
C GLY A 337 3.75 9.95 -21.64
N GLN A 338 3.35 9.13 -20.69
CA GLN A 338 2.05 9.22 -20.01
C GLN A 338 2.05 10.33 -18.97
N ASP A 339 1.02 11.17 -19.01
CA ASP A 339 0.81 12.30 -18.13
C ASP A 339 -0.46 12.13 -17.29
N ILE A 340 -0.34 12.38 -15.96
CA ILE A 340 -1.47 12.31 -15.04
C ILE A 340 -1.57 13.61 -14.27
N PHE A 341 -2.72 14.28 -14.37
CA PHE A 341 -3.09 15.42 -13.53
C PHE A 341 -4.05 14.94 -12.45
N LEU A 342 -3.78 15.33 -11.22
CA LEU A 342 -4.57 14.90 -10.08
C LEU A 342 -4.81 16.05 -9.11
N ALA A 343 -6.08 16.19 -8.69
CA ALA A 343 -6.48 17.06 -7.60
C ALA A 343 -7.31 16.25 -6.61
N ASN A 344 -6.94 16.24 -5.34
CA ASN A 344 -7.77 15.67 -4.30
C ASN A 344 -7.82 16.55 -3.05
N TYR A 345 -8.95 16.46 -2.37
CA TYR A 345 -9.27 17.24 -1.19
C TYR A 345 -9.88 16.30 -0.14
N TYR A 346 -9.35 16.36 1.07
CA TYR A 346 -9.78 15.57 2.21
C TYR A 346 -10.34 16.48 3.28
N ARG A 347 -11.47 16.11 3.86
CA ARG A 347 -12.05 16.75 5.03
C ARG A 347 -12.17 15.78 6.16
N GLN A 348 -11.43 16.03 7.25
CA GLN A 348 -11.55 15.27 8.49
C GLN A 348 -12.81 15.70 9.26
N ASP A 349 -13.34 14.77 10.04
CA ASP A 349 -14.58 14.97 10.81
C ASP A 349 -15.74 15.49 9.95
N PHE A 350 -15.86 14.97 8.74
CA PHE A 350 -16.95 15.27 7.82
C PHE A 350 -18.22 14.56 8.31
N ILE A 351 -19.31 15.25 8.56
CA ILE A 351 -20.56 14.74 9.12
C ILE A 351 -20.42 14.35 10.60
N PHE A 352 -19.47 13.49 10.98
CA PHE A 352 -19.24 13.09 12.38
C PHE A 352 -17.74 12.92 12.69
N PRO A 353 -17.32 13.06 13.98
CA PRO A 353 -15.93 12.88 14.38
C PRO A 353 -15.39 11.48 14.04
N GLY A 354 -14.15 11.43 13.53
CA GLY A 354 -13.50 10.18 13.17
C GLY A 354 -13.81 9.68 11.76
N TYR A 355 -14.56 10.44 10.95
CA TYR A 355 -14.81 10.11 9.56
C TYR A 355 -14.20 11.16 8.63
N THR A 356 -13.38 10.72 7.68
CA THR A 356 -12.73 11.56 6.67
C THR A 356 -13.35 11.30 5.30
N MET A 357 -13.80 12.36 4.64
CA MET A 357 -14.28 12.34 3.26
C MET A 357 -13.21 12.85 2.31
N GLN A 358 -13.11 12.24 1.15
CA GLN A 358 -12.25 12.67 0.05
C GLN A 358 -13.07 12.88 -1.21
N ALA A 359 -12.78 13.97 -1.93
CA ALA A 359 -13.20 14.18 -3.31
C ALA A 359 -11.95 14.27 -4.20
N SER A 360 -12.00 13.69 -5.39
CA SER A 360 -10.87 13.67 -6.32
C SER A 360 -11.29 13.87 -7.77
N LEU A 361 -10.40 14.53 -8.52
CA LEU A 361 -10.45 14.66 -9.97
C LEU A 361 -9.10 14.21 -10.51
N THR A 362 -9.11 13.33 -11.50
CA THR A 362 -7.90 12.85 -12.14
C THR A 362 -8.09 12.83 -13.65
N TYR A 363 -7.07 13.23 -14.38
CA TYR A 363 -7.01 13.11 -15.83
C TYR A 363 -5.75 12.38 -16.24
N ASN A 364 -5.90 11.35 -17.05
CA ASN A 364 -4.83 10.50 -17.57
C ASN A 364 -4.78 10.63 -19.10
N HIS A 365 -3.61 11.02 -19.59
CA HIS A 365 -3.27 11.04 -21.01
C HIS A 365 -2.17 10.02 -21.28
N ASP A 366 -2.47 8.94 -21.99
CA ASP A 366 -1.51 7.89 -22.36
C ASP A 366 -1.38 7.84 -23.88
N PRO A 367 -0.29 8.39 -24.48
CA PRO A 367 -0.15 8.54 -25.91
C PRO A 367 0.14 7.23 -26.61
N ALA A 368 -0.20 7.17 -27.89
CA ALA A 368 0.10 6.06 -28.77
C ALA A 368 1.60 5.74 -28.75
N SER A 369 1.94 4.50 -28.49
CA SER A 369 3.34 4.05 -28.42
C SER A 369 3.49 2.58 -28.78
N PHE A 370 4.73 2.19 -29.08
CA PHE A 370 5.07 0.80 -29.37
C PHE A 370 6.19 0.33 -28.44
N LYS A 371 5.93 -0.73 -27.66
CA LYS A 371 6.87 -1.20 -26.64
C LYS A 371 6.90 -2.72 -26.56
N PHE A 372 8.10 -3.28 -26.67
CA PHE A 372 8.39 -4.63 -26.19
C PHE A 372 9.00 -4.55 -24.79
N ASP A 373 8.64 -5.48 -23.94
CA ASP A 373 9.21 -5.59 -22.61
C ASP A 373 10.64 -6.18 -22.66
N ARG A 374 11.29 -6.26 -21.50
CA ARG A 374 12.65 -6.83 -21.39
C ARG A 374 12.71 -8.33 -21.72
N ASN A 375 11.57 -9.00 -21.71
CA ASN A 375 11.44 -10.43 -22.02
C ASN A 375 10.99 -10.69 -23.47
N ASN A 376 10.89 -9.65 -24.30
CA ASN A 376 10.45 -9.65 -25.70
C ASN A 376 8.96 -9.89 -25.93
N PHE A 377 8.10 -9.68 -24.94
CA PHE A 377 6.66 -9.63 -25.15
C PHE A 377 6.24 -8.23 -25.59
N LEU A 378 5.30 -8.15 -26.55
CA LEU A 378 4.67 -6.90 -26.90
C LEU A 378 3.74 -6.47 -25.76
N VAL A 379 3.92 -5.25 -25.23
CA VAL A 379 3.16 -4.73 -24.09
C VAL A 379 2.40 -3.43 -24.42
N ARG A 380 2.76 -2.77 -25.49
CA ARG A 380 2.01 -1.65 -26.11
C ARG A 380 2.21 -1.68 -27.61
N PRO A 381 1.13 -1.64 -28.40
CA PRO A 381 -0.26 -1.92 -27.99
C PRO A 381 -0.40 -3.34 -27.47
N ASP A 382 -1.56 -3.66 -26.86
CA ASP A 382 -1.85 -5.02 -26.44
C ASP A 382 -1.79 -5.98 -27.65
N PRO A 383 -1.20 -7.18 -27.52
CA PRO A 383 -1.01 -8.11 -28.63
C PRO A 383 -2.32 -8.85 -28.99
N VAL A 384 -3.36 -8.08 -29.23
CA VAL A 384 -4.71 -8.54 -29.59
C VAL A 384 -5.21 -7.71 -30.77
N GLY A 385 -6.00 -8.31 -31.66
CA GLY A 385 -6.56 -7.61 -32.82
C GLY A 385 -5.48 -7.17 -33.82
N THR A 386 -5.50 -5.91 -34.21
CA THR A 386 -4.63 -5.36 -35.27
C THR A 386 -3.31 -4.76 -34.77
N PHE A 387 -3.01 -4.80 -33.49
CA PHE A 387 -1.80 -4.23 -32.86
C PHE A 387 -1.57 -2.76 -33.21
N THR A 388 -2.61 -1.97 -33.24
CA THR A 388 -2.54 -0.55 -33.60
C THR A 388 -2.23 0.29 -32.37
N PRO A 389 -1.11 1.06 -32.35
CA PRO A 389 -0.86 2.00 -31.26
C PRO A 389 -1.99 3.03 -31.18
N HIS A 390 -2.45 3.31 -29.97
CA HIS A 390 -3.59 4.18 -29.73
C HIS A 390 -3.36 5.16 -28.57
N THR A 391 -4.12 6.23 -28.55
CA THR A 391 -4.10 7.24 -27.49
C THR A 391 -5.30 7.06 -26.61
N LEU A 392 -5.07 7.10 -25.31
CA LEU A 392 -6.10 6.98 -24.28
C LEU A 392 -6.17 8.28 -23.47
N ASP A 393 -7.33 8.92 -23.45
CA ASP A 393 -7.65 10.14 -22.71
C ASP A 393 -8.80 9.88 -21.76
N VAL A 394 -8.55 9.87 -20.43
CA VAL A 394 -9.58 9.49 -19.44
C VAL A 394 -9.58 10.44 -18.27
N GLY A 395 -10.75 10.99 -17.97
CA GLY A 395 -11.06 11.70 -16.74
C GLY A 395 -11.71 10.77 -15.71
N TYR A 396 -11.36 10.95 -14.45
CA TYR A 396 -11.96 10.23 -13.32
C TYR A 396 -12.46 11.22 -12.28
N VAL A 397 -13.69 11.03 -11.83
CA VAL A 397 -14.27 11.71 -10.68
C VAL A 397 -14.42 10.69 -9.55
N GLY A 398 -13.86 10.99 -8.38
CA GLY A 398 -13.84 10.06 -7.25
C GLY A 398 -14.40 10.66 -5.97
N LEU A 399 -15.11 9.82 -5.22
CA LEU A 399 -15.56 10.09 -3.85
C LEU A 399 -15.14 8.92 -2.97
N ALA A 400 -14.46 9.21 -1.86
CA ALA A 400 -14.02 8.21 -0.90
C ALA A 400 -14.31 8.64 0.52
N GLY A 401 -14.42 7.67 1.42
CA GLY A 401 -14.52 7.93 2.83
C GLY A 401 -13.88 6.82 3.64
N ASP A 402 -13.28 7.20 4.75
CA ASP A 402 -12.68 6.29 5.72
C ASP A 402 -12.93 6.79 7.14
N GLY A 403 -13.30 5.90 8.05
CA GLY A 403 -13.54 6.30 9.43
C GLY A 403 -14.17 5.22 10.28
N HIS A 404 -14.57 5.62 11.49
CA HIS A 404 -15.18 4.70 12.44
C HIS A 404 -16.30 5.35 13.27
N ILE A 405 -17.23 4.51 13.69
CA ILE A 405 -18.27 4.84 14.67
C ILE A 405 -18.22 3.78 15.77
N GLY A 406 -17.67 4.17 16.93
CA GLY A 406 -17.41 3.22 17.99
C GLY A 406 -16.44 2.14 17.54
N ARG A 407 -16.89 0.86 17.55
CA ARG A 407 -16.08 -0.29 17.10
C ARG A 407 -16.29 -0.67 15.64
N TYR A 408 -17.19 0.03 14.94
CA TYR A 408 -17.43 -0.21 13.51
C TYR A 408 -16.55 0.70 12.69
N ASN A 409 -15.79 0.12 11.76
CA ASN A 409 -15.02 0.86 10.78
C ASN A 409 -15.71 0.76 9.43
N ILE A 410 -15.68 1.84 8.68
CA ILE A 410 -16.21 1.94 7.34
C ILE A 410 -15.17 2.56 6.42
N THR A 411 -14.95 1.93 5.28
CA THR A 411 -14.22 2.52 4.15
C THR A 411 -15.07 2.34 2.91
N HIS A 412 -15.21 3.39 2.13
CA HIS A 412 -15.90 3.30 0.84
C HIS A 412 -15.18 4.10 -0.23
N GLN A 413 -15.38 3.70 -1.48
CA GLN A 413 -14.79 4.33 -2.66
C GLN A 413 -15.76 4.23 -3.82
N PHE A 414 -15.87 5.31 -4.58
CA PHE A 414 -16.59 5.39 -5.85
C PHE A 414 -15.74 6.14 -6.87
N TYR A 415 -15.68 5.63 -8.10
CA TYR A 415 -15.11 6.32 -9.24
C TYR A 415 -16.05 6.23 -10.44
N TYR A 416 -16.15 7.35 -11.17
CA TYR A 416 -16.71 7.42 -12.51
C TYR A 416 -15.61 7.81 -13.48
N ALA A 417 -15.41 7.00 -14.52
CA ALA A 417 -14.43 7.21 -15.58
C ALA A 417 -15.13 7.61 -16.86
N PHE A 418 -14.61 8.61 -17.56
CA PHE A 418 -15.15 9.10 -18.84
C PHE A 418 -14.01 9.55 -19.75
N GLY A 419 -14.15 9.34 -21.05
CA GLY A 419 -13.09 9.72 -21.96
C GLY A 419 -13.19 9.09 -23.33
N HIS A 420 -12.03 8.89 -23.94
CA HIS A 420 -11.91 8.38 -25.30
C HIS A 420 -10.67 7.52 -25.47
N ASP A 421 -10.83 6.40 -26.15
CA ASP A 421 -9.79 5.55 -26.68
C ASP A 421 -9.79 5.63 -28.21
N SER A 422 -8.70 6.06 -28.81
CA SER A 422 -8.62 6.28 -30.26
C SER A 422 -8.69 4.98 -31.06
N HIS A 423 -8.35 3.84 -30.46
CA HIS A 423 -8.46 2.52 -31.08
C HIS A 423 -8.30 1.41 -30.04
N ASN A 424 -9.38 0.88 -29.51
CA ASN A 424 -9.29 -0.24 -28.58
C ASN A 424 -8.90 -1.54 -29.29
N PRO A 425 -7.88 -2.28 -28.83
CA PRO A 425 -7.40 -3.47 -29.53
C PRO A 425 -8.41 -4.63 -29.52
N LEU A 426 -9.25 -4.77 -28.49
CA LEU A 426 -10.27 -5.82 -28.40
C LEU A 426 -11.50 -5.49 -29.26
N ALA A 427 -11.96 -4.24 -29.20
CA ALA A 427 -13.07 -3.77 -30.00
C ALA A 427 -12.68 -3.49 -31.47
N ASN A 428 -11.38 -3.36 -31.76
CA ASN A 428 -10.80 -3.02 -33.06
C ASN A 428 -11.39 -1.74 -33.69
N GLN A 429 -11.75 -0.78 -32.84
CA GLN A 429 -12.30 0.52 -33.22
C GLN A 429 -12.10 1.56 -32.14
N ALA A 430 -12.35 2.83 -32.46
CA ALA A 430 -12.38 3.88 -31.44
C ALA A 430 -13.55 3.68 -30.47
N GLN A 431 -13.35 4.02 -29.18
CA GLN A 431 -14.34 3.85 -28.13
C GLN A 431 -14.51 5.16 -27.33
N SER A 432 -15.75 5.52 -27.03
CA SER A 432 -16.03 6.47 -25.96
C SER A 432 -16.14 5.72 -24.63
N ILE A 433 -15.58 6.29 -23.57
CA ILE A 433 -15.49 5.63 -22.25
C ILE A 433 -16.54 6.22 -21.32
N SER A 434 -17.27 5.33 -20.63
CA SER A 434 -18.20 5.68 -19.55
C SER A 434 -18.32 4.46 -18.62
N ALA A 435 -17.57 4.47 -17.50
CA ALA A 435 -17.39 3.30 -16.66
C ALA A 435 -17.39 3.67 -15.17
N GLU A 436 -17.78 2.73 -14.31
CA GLU A 436 -17.99 2.98 -12.89
C GLU A 436 -17.33 1.92 -12.02
N MET A 437 -16.94 2.31 -10.80
CA MET A 437 -16.45 1.41 -9.77
C MET A 437 -16.95 1.84 -8.40
N ALA A 438 -17.35 0.87 -7.58
CA ALA A 438 -17.71 1.07 -6.20
C ALA A 438 -17.08 -0.01 -5.29
N ALA A 439 -16.60 0.41 -4.14
CA ALA A 439 -16.07 -0.49 -3.10
C ALA A 439 -16.56 -0.03 -1.73
N VAL A 440 -16.92 -0.98 -0.87
CA VAL A 440 -17.28 -0.73 0.53
C VAL A 440 -16.69 -1.85 1.38
N GLU A 441 -16.04 -1.50 2.47
CA GLU A 441 -15.61 -2.44 3.50
C GLU A 441 -16.13 -1.98 4.86
N LEU A 442 -16.77 -2.88 5.56
CA LEU A 442 -17.20 -2.71 6.94
C LEU A 442 -16.42 -3.68 7.82
N SER A 443 -15.94 -3.20 8.96
CA SER A 443 -15.34 -4.07 9.95
C SER A 443 -15.76 -3.73 11.37
N TYR A 444 -15.71 -4.74 12.24
CA TYR A 444 -16.06 -4.63 13.64
C TYR A 444 -14.90 -5.15 14.49
N ASP A 445 -14.38 -4.29 15.37
CA ASP A 445 -13.27 -4.61 16.26
C ASP A 445 -13.80 -5.15 17.60
N ARG A 446 -13.44 -6.41 17.93
CA ARG A 446 -13.77 -7.04 19.20
C ARG A 446 -12.52 -7.65 19.82
N ASP A 447 -11.94 -6.90 20.76
CA ASP A 447 -10.74 -7.29 21.50
C ASP A 447 -9.58 -7.68 20.57
N TRP A 448 -9.23 -8.97 20.49
CA TRP A 448 -8.15 -9.50 19.65
C TRP A 448 -8.61 -9.94 18.25
N VAL A 449 -9.90 -9.78 17.92
CA VAL A 449 -10.47 -10.20 16.62
C VAL A 449 -11.16 -9.02 15.95
N ARG A 450 -10.93 -8.87 14.64
CA ARG A 450 -11.65 -7.99 13.74
C ARG A 450 -12.42 -8.82 12.75
N PHE A 451 -13.74 -8.66 12.70
CA PHE A 451 -14.58 -9.22 11.63
C PHE A 451 -14.72 -8.21 10.51
N ARG A 452 -14.72 -8.69 9.28
CA ARG A 452 -14.74 -7.84 8.10
C ARG A 452 -15.68 -8.40 7.04
N THR A 453 -16.39 -7.52 6.34
CA THR A 453 -17.13 -7.80 5.12
C THR A 453 -16.85 -6.70 4.11
N SER A 454 -16.65 -7.10 2.86
CA SER A 454 -16.31 -6.15 1.80
C SER A 454 -17.11 -6.46 0.54
N PHE A 455 -17.50 -5.41 -0.15
CA PHE A 455 -18.15 -5.46 -1.44
C PHE A 455 -17.35 -4.63 -2.43
N PHE A 456 -17.09 -5.19 -3.63
CA PHE A 456 -16.46 -4.49 -4.73
C PHE A 456 -17.25 -4.75 -6.00
N TRP A 457 -17.47 -3.71 -6.76
CA TRP A 457 -18.05 -3.76 -8.10
C TRP A 457 -17.26 -2.83 -9.02
N SER A 458 -16.91 -3.36 -10.19
CA SER A 458 -16.46 -2.58 -11.34
C SER A 458 -17.31 -2.97 -12.53
N SER A 459 -17.80 -2.00 -13.27
CA SER A 459 -18.61 -2.24 -14.46
C SER A 459 -17.82 -3.01 -15.53
N GLY A 460 -18.49 -3.88 -16.26
CA GLY A 460 -18.00 -4.58 -17.44
C GLY A 460 -18.54 -4.00 -18.73
N ASP A 461 -17.91 -4.30 -19.85
CA ASP A 461 -18.41 -3.93 -21.16
C ASP A 461 -19.43 -4.98 -21.63
N HIS A 462 -20.65 -4.52 -21.90
CA HIS A 462 -21.77 -5.37 -22.31
C HIS A 462 -21.93 -5.50 -23.82
N ASN A 463 -21.28 -4.61 -24.62
CA ASN A 463 -21.39 -4.65 -26.07
C ASN A 463 -20.17 -4.03 -26.76
N ILE A 464 -19.19 -4.83 -27.05
CA ILE A 464 -17.89 -4.42 -27.62
C ILE A 464 -18.01 -3.69 -28.95
N ASN A 465 -19.14 -3.86 -29.68
CA ASN A 465 -19.30 -3.41 -31.06
C ASN A 465 -20.07 -2.07 -31.22
N ASP A 466 -20.47 -1.44 -30.11
CA ASP A 466 -21.31 -0.23 -30.15
C ASP A 466 -20.53 1.10 -30.09
N GLY A 467 -19.20 1.04 -29.98
CA GLY A 467 -18.34 2.23 -29.86
C GLY A 467 -18.32 2.85 -28.47
N HIS A 468 -18.84 2.17 -27.44
CA HIS A 468 -18.88 2.60 -26.06
C HIS A 468 -18.21 1.55 -25.16
N ALA A 469 -17.10 1.90 -24.50
CA ALA A 469 -16.43 1.04 -23.54
C ALA A 469 -16.96 1.35 -22.14
N THR A 470 -17.60 0.38 -21.51
CA THR A 470 -18.24 0.53 -20.20
C THR A 470 -17.56 -0.26 -19.09
N GLY A 471 -16.50 -1.00 -19.38
CA GLY A 471 -15.71 -1.73 -18.39
C GLY A 471 -14.73 -0.84 -17.64
N PHE A 472 -14.90 -0.66 -16.33
CA PHE A 472 -14.01 0.19 -15.54
C PHE A 472 -12.59 -0.36 -15.50
N ASP A 473 -11.62 0.50 -15.72
CA ASP A 473 -10.21 0.22 -15.48
C ASP A 473 -9.52 1.40 -14.76
N SER A 474 -8.52 1.09 -13.97
CA SER A 474 -7.71 2.04 -13.21
C SER A 474 -6.53 2.56 -14.03
N ILE A 475 -5.78 3.50 -13.52
CA ILE A 475 -4.49 3.91 -14.09
C ILE A 475 -3.41 2.90 -13.71
N LEU A 476 -3.14 2.79 -12.41
CA LEU A 476 -2.20 1.83 -11.82
C LEU A 476 -2.60 1.58 -10.36
N ASP A 477 -3.55 0.70 -10.15
CA ASP A 477 -4.08 0.37 -8.84
C ASP A 477 -3.15 -0.59 -8.07
N ASN A 478 -3.25 -0.54 -6.75
CA ASN A 478 -2.65 -1.51 -5.82
C ASN A 478 -3.51 -1.58 -4.56
N PRO A 479 -4.76 -2.07 -4.66
CA PRO A 479 -5.71 -1.97 -3.58
C PRO A 479 -5.39 -2.93 -2.44
N ASN A 480 -5.36 -2.41 -1.21
CA ASN A 480 -5.37 -3.23 -0.01
C ASN A 480 -6.80 -3.46 0.45
N PHE A 481 -7.46 -4.47 -0.13
CA PHE A 481 -8.89 -4.72 0.01
C PHE A 481 -9.19 -6.22 -0.11
N ALA A 482 -10.23 -6.72 0.57
CA ALA A 482 -10.73 -8.10 0.45
C ALA A 482 -9.65 -9.19 0.54
N GLY A 483 -8.72 -9.05 1.50
CA GLY A 483 -7.60 -9.97 1.70
C GLY A 483 -6.27 -9.49 1.10
N GLY A 484 -6.29 -8.55 0.17
CA GLY A 484 -5.11 -7.94 -0.40
C GLY A 484 -4.10 -8.98 -0.89
N GLN A 485 -2.85 -8.82 -0.48
CA GLN A 485 -1.77 -9.71 -0.88
C GLN A 485 -1.92 -11.18 -0.46
N PHE A 486 -2.88 -11.52 0.42
CA PHE A 486 -3.14 -12.92 0.81
C PHE A 486 -4.17 -13.59 -0.09
N SER A 487 -4.98 -12.84 -0.82
CA SER A 487 -5.96 -13.36 -1.78
C SER A 487 -5.25 -13.96 -3.00
N TYR A 488 -5.74 -15.08 -3.51
CA TYR A 488 -5.25 -15.66 -4.78
C TYR A 488 -5.53 -14.71 -5.95
N TRP A 489 -6.78 -14.24 -6.05
CA TRP A 489 -7.23 -13.40 -7.16
C TRP A 489 -6.42 -12.12 -7.31
N GLN A 490 -6.19 -11.40 -6.23
CA GLN A 490 -5.42 -10.16 -6.27
C GLN A 490 -3.90 -10.38 -6.35
N ARG A 491 -3.39 -11.48 -5.79
CA ARG A 491 -1.95 -11.72 -5.75
C ARG A 491 -1.38 -12.24 -7.05
N GLN A 492 -2.10 -13.09 -7.75
CA GLN A 492 -1.57 -13.77 -8.93
C GLN A 492 -1.99 -13.08 -10.23
N ALA A 493 -1.05 -12.93 -11.14
CA ALA A 493 -1.36 -12.54 -12.51
C ALA A 493 -1.93 -13.76 -13.21
N VAL A 494 -3.23 -13.74 -13.51
CA VAL A 494 -3.92 -14.79 -14.25
C VAL A 494 -3.96 -14.41 -15.72
N SER A 495 -3.32 -15.22 -16.58
CA SER A 495 -3.11 -14.88 -17.98
C SER A 495 -4.16 -15.50 -18.89
N LEU A 496 -4.62 -14.73 -19.86
CA LEU A 496 -5.17 -15.23 -21.12
C LEU A 496 -4.11 -15.04 -22.22
N PHE A 497 -4.30 -15.66 -23.37
CA PHE A 497 -3.34 -15.54 -24.45
C PHE A 497 -3.10 -14.07 -24.87
N GLY A 498 -1.85 -13.61 -24.75
CA GLY A 498 -1.43 -12.25 -25.11
C GLY A 498 -1.82 -11.14 -24.12
N VAL A 499 -2.77 -11.38 -23.23
CA VAL A 499 -3.23 -10.43 -22.20
C VAL A 499 -3.38 -11.13 -20.85
N ASN A 500 -3.46 -10.36 -19.78
CA ASN A 500 -3.77 -10.90 -18.46
C ASN A 500 -5.26 -10.71 -18.15
N LEU A 501 -5.92 -11.76 -17.70
CA LEU A 501 -7.27 -11.65 -17.15
C LEU A 501 -7.24 -10.82 -15.86
N VAL A 502 -6.25 -11.09 -15.00
CA VAL A 502 -5.99 -10.36 -13.76
C VAL A 502 -4.51 -10.05 -13.66
N ASN A 503 -4.16 -8.82 -13.43
CA ASN A 503 -2.78 -8.42 -13.16
C ASN A 503 -2.50 -8.52 -11.65
N ARG A 504 -1.28 -8.91 -11.28
CA ARG A 504 -0.82 -8.95 -9.89
C ARG A 504 -1.03 -7.58 -9.22
N LEU A 505 -1.53 -7.59 -7.98
CA LEU A 505 -1.88 -6.43 -7.16
C LEU A 505 -3.06 -5.61 -7.72
N SER A 506 -3.92 -6.21 -8.53
CA SER A 506 -5.18 -5.63 -8.97
C SER A 506 -6.35 -6.54 -8.62
N LEU A 507 -7.54 -5.97 -8.47
CA LEU A 507 -8.80 -6.72 -8.40
C LEU A 507 -9.44 -6.83 -9.79
N ILE A 508 -9.20 -5.85 -10.65
CA ILE A 508 -9.91 -5.63 -11.89
C ILE A 508 -9.44 -6.63 -12.96
N PRO A 509 -10.33 -7.38 -13.62
CA PRO A 509 -10.01 -8.20 -14.78
C PRO A 509 -9.89 -7.31 -16.03
N ASP A 510 -8.77 -6.63 -16.17
CA ASP A 510 -8.55 -5.51 -17.07
C ASP A 510 -8.19 -5.90 -18.50
N LEU A 511 -7.83 -7.16 -18.76
CA LEU A 511 -7.39 -7.66 -20.07
C LEU A 511 -6.26 -6.81 -20.70
N ARG A 512 -5.34 -6.31 -19.88
CA ARG A 512 -4.11 -5.65 -20.35
C ARG A 512 -3.02 -6.67 -20.61
N SER A 513 -2.11 -6.35 -21.51
CA SER A 513 -0.87 -7.12 -21.70
C SER A 513 0.05 -7.07 -20.45
N SER A 514 0.07 -5.93 -19.79
CA SER A 514 0.85 -5.67 -18.57
C SER A 514 0.24 -4.51 -17.79
N LYS A 515 0.07 -4.67 -16.49
CA LYS A 515 -0.43 -3.61 -15.62
C LYS A 515 0.49 -2.38 -15.59
N ILE A 516 1.80 -2.61 -15.56
CA ILE A 516 2.81 -1.56 -15.36
C ILE A 516 3.35 -0.95 -16.66
N GLN A 517 3.23 -1.64 -17.80
CA GLN A 517 3.76 -1.22 -19.09
C GLN A 517 2.69 -1.13 -20.18
N GLY A 518 1.55 -1.80 -20.02
CA GLY A 518 0.39 -1.70 -20.91
C GLY A 518 -0.43 -0.44 -20.67
N GLN A 519 -1.42 -0.18 -21.52
CA GLN A 519 -2.40 0.89 -21.38
C GLN A 519 -3.64 0.39 -20.64
N SER A 520 -4.40 1.29 -20.02
CA SER A 520 -5.69 0.94 -19.44
C SER A 520 -6.67 0.48 -20.52
N ASN A 521 -7.48 -0.53 -20.19
CA ASN A 521 -8.41 -1.12 -21.15
C ASN A 521 -9.83 -1.13 -20.58
N PHE A 522 -10.71 -0.30 -21.16
CA PHE A 522 -12.12 -0.17 -20.74
C PHE A 522 -13.05 -1.15 -21.44
N VAL A 523 -12.53 -1.98 -22.35
CA VAL A 523 -13.22 -3.14 -22.92
C VAL A 523 -12.80 -4.36 -22.11
N ASN A 524 -13.41 -4.55 -20.96
CA ASN A 524 -13.07 -5.60 -20.00
C ASN A 524 -14.35 -6.16 -19.33
N PRO A 525 -14.28 -7.34 -18.69
CA PRO A 525 -15.47 -8.00 -18.15
C PRO A 525 -15.98 -7.40 -16.83
N GLY A 526 -15.26 -6.49 -16.19
CA GLY A 526 -15.63 -6.02 -14.85
C GLY A 526 -15.65 -7.12 -13.78
N LEU A 527 -15.95 -6.75 -12.53
CA LEU A 527 -15.93 -7.66 -11.40
C LEU A 527 -17.03 -7.33 -10.40
N LEU A 528 -17.71 -8.35 -9.92
CA LEU A 528 -18.51 -8.33 -8.70
C LEU A 528 -17.81 -9.23 -7.66
N LEU A 529 -17.46 -8.68 -6.49
CA LEU A 529 -16.82 -9.41 -5.41
C LEU A 529 -17.56 -9.17 -4.09
N TYR A 530 -17.80 -10.24 -3.38
CA TYR A 530 -18.24 -10.19 -1.99
C TYR A 530 -17.24 -10.92 -1.09
N ASN A 531 -16.77 -10.27 -0.02
CA ASN A 531 -15.80 -10.80 0.93
C ASN A 531 -16.40 -10.97 2.31
N ILE A 532 -16.01 -12.08 2.95
CA ILE A 532 -16.13 -12.28 4.39
C ILE A 532 -14.75 -12.62 4.92
N GLY A 533 -14.30 -11.92 5.94
CA GLY A 533 -12.98 -12.15 6.52
C GLY A 533 -12.93 -11.88 8.00
N PHE A 534 -11.86 -12.34 8.62
CA PHE A 534 -11.53 -11.95 9.98
C PHE A 534 -10.01 -11.92 10.17
N ASP A 535 -9.57 -10.99 11.00
CA ASP A 535 -8.20 -10.86 11.45
C ASP A 535 -8.16 -11.17 12.95
N ALA A 536 -7.13 -11.90 13.39
CA ALA A 536 -6.99 -12.31 14.79
C ALA A 536 -5.55 -12.10 15.28
N ASP A 537 -5.38 -11.36 16.35
CA ASP A 537 -4.10 -11.21 17.04
C ASP A 537 -3.90 -12.40 18.00
N ILE A 538 -3.41 -13.54 17.46
CA ILE A 538 -3.22 -14.80 18.20
C ILE A 538 -2.26 -14.61 19.37
N THR A 539 -1.19 -13.84 19.16
CA THR A 539 -0.29 -13.36 20.17
C THR A 539 0.13 -11.91 19.83
N PRO A 540 0.74 -11.15 20.74
CA PRO A 540 1.27 -9.81 20.39
C PRO A 540 2.25 -9.81 19.22
N LYS A 541 2.86 -10.97 18.91
CA LYS A 541 3.82 -11.14 17.82
C LYS A 541 3.23 -11.75 16.56
N LEU A 542 2.08 -12.42 16.64
CA LEU A 542 1.50 -13.19 15.54
C LEU A 542 0.06 -12.77 15.28
N LYS A 543 -0.18 -12.21 14.11
CA LYS A 543 -1.50 -11.90 13.57
C LYS A 543 -1.87 -12.88 12.46
N MET A 544 -3.09 -13.38 12.47
CA MET A 544 -3.69 -14.21 11.43
C MET A 544 -4.73 -13.41 10.67
N ILE A 545 -4.80 -13.58 9.34
CA ILE A 545 -5.70 -12.87 8.43
C ILE A 545 -6.36 -13.91 7.52
N ASN A 546 -7.68 -14.01 7.57
CA ASN A 546 -8.44 -15.00 6.79
C ASN A 546 -9.48 -14.29 5.92
N ASN A 547 -9.65 -14.79 4.69
CA ASN A 547 -10.59 -14.25 3.73
C ASN A 547 -11.26 -15.35 2.92
N CYS A 548 -12.52 -15.11 2.59
CA CYS A 548 -13.29 -15.86 1.63
C CYS A 548 -13.95 -14.87 0.67
N ASN A 549 -13.54 -14.88 -0.60
CA ASN A 549 -14.04 -14.00 -1.64
C ASN A 549 -14.91 -14.79 -2.62
N PHE A 550 -16.10 -14.32 -2.86
CA PHE A 550 -17.01 -14.84 -3.90
C PHE A 550 -16.92 -13.89 -5.09
N LEU A 551 -16.65 -14.42 -6.29
CA LEU A 551 -16.24 -13.66 -7.46
C LEU A 551 -17.11 -13.97 -8.67
N TRP A 552 -17.57 -12.90 -9.37
CA TRP A 552 -18.30 -12.99 -10.64
C TRP A 552 -17.78 -11.92 -11.60
N PHE A 553 -17.78 -12.22 -12.88
CA PHE A 553 -17.70 -11.20 -13.92
C PHE A 553 -19.00 -10.39 -13.95
N ASP A 554 -18.89 -9.07 -14.11
CA ASP A 554 -20.07 -8.20 -14.32
C ASP A 554 -20.66 -8.43 -15.72
N SER A 555 -19.79 -8.56 -16.73
CA SER A 555 -20.14 -8.91 -18.10
C SER A 555 -19.20 -9.99 -18.65
N VAL A 556 -19.72 -10.91 -19.45
CA VAL A 556 -18.92 -11.95 -20.12
C VAL A 556 -18.78 -11.74 -21.62
N GLU A 557 -19.37 -10.69 -22.17
CA GLU A 557 -19.41 -10.47 -23.62
C GLU A 557 -17.99 -10.26 -24.19
N VAL A 558 -17.14 -9.53 -23.48
CA VAL A 558 -15.73 -9.34 -23.85
C VAL A 558 -14.97 -10.67 -23.88
N LEU A 559 -15.19 -11.52 -22.88
CA LEU A 559 -14.56 -12.83 -22.79
C LEU A 559 -15.01 -13.77 -23.90
N LYS A 560 -16.32 -13.79 -24.23
CA LYS A 560 -16.86 -14.56 -25.34
C LYS A 560 -16.21 -14.19 -26.68
N GLN A 561 -16.00 -12.91 -26.91
CA GLN A 561 -15.34 -12.44 -28.13
C GLN A 561 -13.84 -12.77 -28.12
N PHE A 562 -13.16 -12.56 -26.98
CA PHE A 562 -11.73 -12.83 -26.85
C PHE A 562 -11.38 -14.30 -27.03
N THR A 563 -12.18 -15.20 -26.41
CA THR A 563 -11.94 -16.65 -26.47
C THR A 563 -12.62 -17.34 -27.64
N PHE A 564 -13.47 -16.64 -28.40
CA PHE A 564 -14.32 -17.20 -29.46
C PHE A 564 -15.28 -18.30 -28.97
N ASP A 565 -15.65 -18.26 -27.69
CA ASP A 565 -16.57 -19.18 -27.05
C ASP A 565 -17.80 -18.43 -26.53
N ARG A 566 -19.01 -18.91 -26.92
CA ARG A 566 -20.29 -18.35 -26.48
C ARG A 566 -20.77 -18.93 -25.13
N GLY A 567 -20.11 -19.99 -24.63
CA GLY A 567 -20.54 -20.75 -23.46
C GLY A 567 -20.00 -20.24 -22.13
N ILE A 568 -19.43 -19.04 -22.07
CA ILE A 568 -18.80 -18.50 -20.85
C ILE A 568 -19.88 -18.04 -19.85
N ASP A 569 -19.78 -18.53 -18.62
CA ASP A 569 -20.62 -18.15 -17.48
C ASP A 569 -19.96 -17.01 -16.67
N SER A 570 -20.74 -16.28 -15.87
CA SER A 570 -20.25 -15.16 -15.07
C SER A 570 -19.53 -15.59 -13.78
N ARG A 571 -19.79 -16.76 -13.22
CA ARG A 571 -19.24 -17.18 -11.93
C ARG A 571 -17.75 -17.53 -12.02
N ILE A 572 -16.85 -16.64 -11.52
CA ILE A 572 -15.40 -16.90 -11.48
C ILE A 572 -15.10 -18.02 -10.49
N GLY A 573 -15.58 -17.91 -9.25
CA GLY A 573 -15.31 -18.90 -8.22
C GLY A 573 -15.31 -18.36 -6.81
N THR A 574 -14.64 -19.10 -5.93
CA THR A 574 -14.47 -18.74 -4.53
C THR A 574 -12.97 -18.77 -4.20
N ASP A 575 -12.43 -17.63 -3.80
CA ASP A 575 -11.03 -17.48 -3.36
C ASP A 575 -10.99 -17.60 -1.83
N ILE A 576 -10.20 -18.53 -1.33
CA ILE A 576 -10.01 -18.75 0.11
C ILE A 576 -8.55 -18.52 0.43
N SER A 577 -8.28 -17.69 1.45
CA SER A 577 -6.91 -17.38 1.86
C SER A 577 -6.73 -17.32 3.36
N SER A 578 -5.55 -17.74 3.82
CA SER A 578 -5.08 -17.56 5.20
C SER A 578 -3.67 -17.00 5.17
N GLY A 579 -3.49 -15.89 5.85
CA GLY A 579 -2.22 -15.18 5.95
C GLY A 579 -1.81 -14.99 7.40
N TYR A 580 -0.50 -14.87 7.61
CA TYR A 580 0.08 -14.67 8.93
C TYR A 580 1.14 -13.59 8.85
N GLN A 581 1.14 -12.71 9.86
CA GLN A 581 2.16 -11.70 10.06
C GLN A 581 2.85 -11.97 11.40
N TYR A 582 4.14 -12.22 11.35
CA TYR A 582 4.96 -12.49 12.53
C TYR A 582 5.98 -11.37 12.76
N ARG A 583 5.99 -10.78 13.95
CA ARG A 583 6.90 -9.73 14.41
C ARG A 583 7.74 -10.22 15.59
N PRO A 584 8.89 -10.86 15.37
CA PRO A 584 9.67 -11.50 16.42
C PRO A 584 10.08 -10.55 17.55
N PHE A 585 10.33 -9.27 17.23
CA PHE A 585 10.82 -8.26 18.18
C PHE A 585 9.72 -7.26 18.62
N LEU A 586 8.44 -7.52 18.32
CA LEU A 586 7.32 -6.60 18.57
C LEU A 586 7.48 -5.23 17.87
N SER A 587 8.42 -5.12 16.96
CA SER A 587 8.71 -3.94 16.15
C SER A 587 8.54 -4.26 14.67
N ASN A 588 8.54 -3.24 13.82
CA ASN A 588 8.48 -3.40 12.37
C ASN A 588 9.88 -3.58 11.73
N ASN A 589 10.96 -3.66 12.53
CA ASN A 589 12.30 -3.87 12.00
C ASN A 589 12.50 -5.27 11.43
N ALA A 590 11.75 -6.26 11.92
CA ALA A 590 11.71 -7.59 11.33
C ALA A 590 10.26 -8.05 11.26
N VAL A 591 9.76 -8.25 10.05
CA VAL A 591 8.40 -8.74 9.79
C VAL A 591 8.47 -9.89 8.81
N VAL A 592 7.89 -11.01 9.18
CA VAL A 592 7.72 -12.18 8.30
C VAL A 592 6.24 -12.31 7.98
N LEU A 593 5.92 -12.30 6.69
CA LEU A 593 4.59 -12.58 6.18
C LEU A 593 4.61 -13.93 5.49
N PHE A 594 3.64 -14.76 5.76
CA PHE A 594 3.43 -15.98 4.99
C PHE A 594 1.94 -16.18 4.76
N GLY A 595 1.60 -16.74 3.62
CA GLY A 595 0.21 -16.94 3.23
C GLY A 595 0.04 -18.12 2.31
N ILE A 596 -1.15 -18.67 2.35
CA ILE A 596 -1.64 -19.70 1.45
C ILE A 596 -3.00 -19.28 0.92
N SER A 597 -3.24 -19.51 -0.35
CA SER A 597 -4.51 -19.18 -1.00
C SER A 597 -4.85 -20.18 -2.09
N ALA A 598 -6.13 -20.32 -2.37
CA ALA A 598 -6.65 -21.17 -3.44
C ALA A 598 -7.89 -20.54 -4.05
N LEU A 599 -8.00 -20.59 -5.37
CA LEU A 599 -9.23 -20.25 -6.10
C LEU A 599 -9.97 -21.56 -6.43
N ILE A 600 -11.15 -21.76 -5.85
CA ILE A 600 -12.05 -22.84 -6.21
C ILE A 600 -12.81 -22.42 -7.47
N PRO A 601 -12.54 -23.03 -8.65
CA PRO A 601 -13.08 -22.57 -9.91
C PRO A 601 -14.61 -22.66 -9.98
N GLY A 602 -15.23 -21.55 -10.36
CA GLY A 602 -16.64 -21.50 -10.77
C GLY A 602 -16.82 -21.88 -12.24
N SER A 603 -18.06 -21.87 -12.70
CA SER A 603 -18.39 -22.21 -14.08
C SER A 603 -17.73 -21.27 -15.11
N GLY A 604 -17.64 -19.97 -14.83
CA GLY A 604 -17.00 -19.01 -15.72
C GLY A 604 -15.48 -19.22 -15.83
N PHE A 605 -14.80 -19.46 -14.71
CA PHE A 605 -13.36 -19.77 -14.75
C PHE A 605 -13.09 -21.10 -15.46
N LYS A 606 -13.92 -22.11 -15.23
CA LYS A 606 -13.83 -23.40 -15.93
C LYS A 606 -14.02 -23.25 -17.44
N SER A 607 -14.92 -22.38 -17.89
CA SER A 607 -15.11 -22.11 -19.30
C SER A 607 -13.85 -21.52 -19.96
N LEU A 608 -13.06 -20.74 -19.21
CA LEU A 608 -11.84 -20.10 -19.72
C LEU A 608 -10.62 -21.05 -19.74
N PHE A 609 -10.54 -21.97 -18.76
CA PHE A 609 -9.36 -22.80 -18.49
C PHE A 609 -9.70 -24.30 -18.44
N ASP A 610 -10.72 -24.75 -19.17
CA ASP A 610 -11.24 -26.11 -19.09
C ASP A 610 -10.24 -27.13 -19.62
N ARG A 611 -10.21 -28.28 -18.94
CA ARG A 611 -9.71 -29.53 -19.52
C ARG A 611 -10.83 -30.22 -20.27
N LYS A 612 -10.47 -31.04 -21.20
CA LYS A 612 -11.39 -31.88 -22.00
C LYS A 612 -12.48 -32.57 -21.20
N ASP A 613 -12.29 -32.69 -19.89
CA ASP A 613 -13.17 -33.39 -18.95
C ASP A 613 -13.96 -32.47 -18.01
N ASN A 614 -13.98 -31.15 -18.26
CA ASN A 614 -14.58 -30.14 -17.36
C ASN A 614 -13.94 -30.08 -15.96
N THR A 615 -12.69 -30.47 -15.81
CA THR A 615 -12.00 -30.55 -14.52
C THR A 615 -10.82 -29.58 -14.45
N VAL A 616 -11.09 -28.33 -14.12
CA VAL A 616 -10.02 -27.40 -13.73
C VAL A 616 -9.69 -27.64 -12.26
N ASN A 617 -8.42 -27.94 -11.97
CA ASN A 617 -7.96 -28.05 -10.60
C ASN A 617 -7.97 -26.65 -9.94
N PRO A 618 -8.33 -26.54 -8.65
CA PRO A 618 -8.19 -25.29 -7.93
C PRO A 618 -6.73 -24.80 -7.95
N PRO A 619 -6.42 -23.68 -8.60
CA PRO A 619 -5.07 -23.14 -8.54
C PRO A 619 -4.74 -22.67 -7.12
N VAL A 620 -3.55 -22.99 -6.66
CA VAL A 620 -3.06 -22.68 -5.31
C VAL A 620 -1.82 -21.80 -5.36
N ALA A 621 -1.62 -21.00 -4.32
CA ALA A 621 -0.42 -20.24 -4.13
C ALA A 621 -0.02 -20.23 -2.66
N ALA A 622 1.29 -20.27 -2.40
CA ALA A 622 1.86 -20.10 -1.08
C ALA A 622 3.08 -19.20 -1.16
N PHE A 623 3.25 -18.30 -0.21
CA PHE A 623 4.38 -17.40 -0.22
C PHE A 623 4.95 -17.15 1.18
N VAL A 624 6.22 -16.78 1.21
CA VAL A 624 6.91 -16.22 2.37
C VAL A 624 7.58 -14.93 1.93
N GLN A 625 7.33 -13.87 2.69
CA GLN A 625 7.98 -12.58 2.52
C GLN A 625 8.64 -12.16 3.83
N MET A 626 9.91 -11.77 3.76
CA MET A 626 10.68 -11.30 4.89
C MET A 626 11.10 -9.86 4.66
N ASN A 627 10.76 -8.99 5.60
CA ASN A 627 11.12 -7.57 5.59
C ASN A 627 12.04 -7.30 6.77
N PHE A 628 13.25 -6.81 6.51
CA PHE A 628 14.19 -6.35 7.52
C PHE A 628 14.49 -4.88 7.28
N VAL A 629 14.26 -4.07 8.30
CA VAL A 629 14.45 -2.61 8.25
C VAL A 629 15.47 -2.19 9.31
N PHE A 630 16.50 -1.48 8.83
CA PHE A 630 17.46 -0.76 9.67
C PHE A 630 17.06 0.71 9.77
#